data_491a8c58d531798f2fc94bac37801259
#
_entry.id   491a8c58d531798f2fc94bac37801259
#
_cell.length_a   1.000
_cell.length_b   1.000
_cell.length_c   1.000
_cell.angle_alpha   90.00
_cell.angle_beta   90.00
_cell.angle_gamma   90.00
#
_symmetry.space_group_name_H-M   'P 1'
#
loop_
_entity.id
_entity.type
_entity.pdbx_description
1 polymer ?
#
loop_
_entity_poly.entity_id
_entity_poly.type
_entity_poly.pdbx_seq_one_letter_code
_entity_poly.pdbx_strand_id
1 'polypeptide(L)'
;MIVAFLNQKGGVGKTTLALNLAGEWAARGKRVTLIDADPQGSALDWSQQRSREGLPRLFGVVGLARDTLHREAPELARDVDHVVIDGPPRVAGLMRSALLAADLVLIPVQPSPLDGWASAEMLALLSEARIYRPELAARFVLNRCGARTVLARETAETLADHDPPVLI
;
A
#
# COMPACT_ATOMS: atom_id res chain seq x y z
N MET A 1 -0.70 -13.73 3.42
CA MET A 1 -1.38 -12.45 3.70
C MET A 1 -1.04 -11.45 2.59
N ILE A 2 -2.04 -10.75 2.08
CA ILE A 2 -1.90 -9.73 1.03
C ILE A 2 -2.12 -8.35 1.66
N VAL A 3 -1.09 -7.48 1.60
CA VAL A 3 -1.15 -6.10 2.13
C VAL A 3 -1.03 -5.12 0.96
N ALA A 4 -1.96 -4.18 0.86
CA ALA A 4 -1.96 -3.17 -0.19
C ALA A 4 -1.70 -1.77 0.37
N PHE A 5 -0.79 -1.03 -0.24
CA PHE A 5 -0.59 0.40 0.01
C PHE A 5 -1.38 1.21 -1.01
N LEU A 6 -2.47 1.84 -0.59
CA LEU A 6 -3.39 2.55 -1.46
C LEU A 6 -3.63 3.98 -0.95
N ASN A 7 -3.57 4.93 -1.86
CA ASN A 7 -4.07 6.29 -1.69
C ASN A 7 -4.15 6.94 -3.06
N GLN A 8 -5.19 7.70 -3.34
CA GLN A 8 -5.37 8.42 -4.60
C GLN A 8 -4.35 9.56 -4.77
N LYS A 9 -3.80 10.08 -3.68
CA LYS A 9 -2.77 11.11 -3.71
C LYS A 9 -1.43 10.52 -4.13
N GLY A 10 -0.79 11.16 -5.13
CA GLY A 10 0.59 10.88 -5.50
C GLY A 10 1.57 11.41 -4.45
N GLY A 11 2.75 10.79 -4.34
CA GLY A 11 3.84 11.30 -3.49
C GLY A 11 3.69 11.09 -1.98
N VAL A 12 2.65 10.41 -1.51
CA VAL A 12 2.45 10.12 -0.06
C VAL A 12 3.39 9.04 0.48
N GLY A 13 4.13 8.36 -0.40
CA GLY A 13 5.13 7.36 -0.03
C GLY A 13 4.66 5.91 -0.12
N LYS A 14 3.63 5.58 -0.91
CA LYS A 14 3.15 4.21 -1.12
C LYS A 14 4.29 3.25 -1.47
N THR A 15 4.98 3.51 -2.58
CA THR A 15 6.11 2.69 -3.06
C THR A 15 7.22 2.56 -2.02
N THR A 16 7.59 3.67 -1.36
CA THR A 16 8.63 3.65 -0.33
C THR A 16 8.24 2.73 0.83
N LEU A 17 7.02 2.84 1.33
CA LEU A 17 6.53 2.00 2.42
C LEU A 17 6.38 0.54 1.99
N ALA A 18 5.88 0.29 0.78
CA ALA A 18 5.75 -1.06 0.21
C ALA A 18 7.11 -1.77 0.11
N LEU A 19 8.12 -1.09 -0.44
CA LEU A 19 9.49 -1.62 -0.55
C LEU A 19 10.11 -1.90 0.82
N ASN A 20 9.93 -0.98 1.79
CA ASN A 20 10.48 -1.17 3.14
C ASN A 20 9.79 -2.30 3.89
N LEU A 21 8.47 -2.44 3.81
CA LEU A 21 7.75 -3.55 4.44
C LEU A 21 8.16 -4.89 3.84
N ALA A 22 8.22 -4.97 2.50
CA ALA A 22 8.67 -6.18 1.81
C ALA A 22 10.11 -6.56 2.21
N GLY A 23 11.00 -5.56 2.28
CA GLY A 23 12.39 -5.74 2.70
C GLY A 23 12.52 -6.21 4.15
N GLU A 24 11.75 -5.64 5.08
CA GLU A 24 11.74 -6.03 6.48
C GLU A 24 11.25 -7.48 6.66
N TRP A 25 10.18 -7.87 5.97
CA TRP A 25 9.73 -9.26 6.01
C TRP A 25 10.75 -10.22 5.40
N ALA A 26 11.38 -9.86 4.29
CA ALA A 26 12.44 -10.67 3.69
C ALA A 26 13.65 -10.80 4.64
N ALA A 27 14.05 -9.73 5.33
CA ALA A 27 15.11 -9.76 6.33
C ALA A 27 14.78 -10.67 7.52
N ARG A 28 13.49 -10.85 7.83
CA ARG A 28 12.99 -11.82 8.82
C ARG A 28 12.82 -13.24 8.27
N GLY A 29 13.34 -13.53 7.09
CA GLY A 29 13.30 -14.85 6.47
C GLY A 29 11.96 -15.23 5.85
N LYS A 30 11.05 -14.27 5.62
CA LYS A 30 9.78 -14.54 4.94
C LYS A 30 9.95 -14.51 3.43
N ARG A 31 9.25 -15.38 2.73
CA ARG A 31 9.13 -15.33 1.27
C ARG A 31 8.13 -14.23 0.90
N VAL A 32 8.57 -13.24 0.16
CA VAL A 32 7.75 -12.07 -0.17
C VAL A 32 7.75 -11.82 -1.67
N THR A 33 6.59 -11.49 -2.21
CA THR A 33 6.44 -10.93 -3.55
C THR A 33 5.80 -9.54 -3.45
N LEU A 34 6.43 -8.54 -4.07
CA LEU A 34 5.86 -7.22 -4.25
C LEU A 34 5.26 -7.13 -5.65
N ILE A 35 4.00 -6.71 -5.72
CA ILE A 35 3.29 -6.41 -6.96
C ILE A 35 3.32 -4.90 -7.16
N ASP A 36 3.99 -4.46 -8.22
CA ASP A 36 3.93 -3.08 -8.70
C ASP A 36 2.69 -2.93 -9.58
N ALA A 37 1.65 -2.35 -9.00
CA ALA A 37 0.38 -2.10 -9.68
C ALA A 37 0.28 -0.65 -10.21
N ASP A 38 1.33 0.17 -10.03
CA ASP A 38 1.41 1.50 -10.63
C ASP A 38 1.95 1.39 -12.06
N PRO A 39 1.24 1.91 -13.08
CA PRO A 39 1.74 1.97 -14.45
C PRO A 39 3.08 2.69 -14.58
N GLN A 40 3.47 3.54 -13.62
CA GLN A 40 4.78 4.20 -13.60
C GLN A 40 5.94 3.23 -13.27
N GLY A 41 5.67 2.08 -12.67
CA GLY A 41 6.66 1.02 -12.48
C GLY A 41 7.80 1.35 -11.51
N SER A 42 7.58 2.22 -10.53
CA SER A 42 8.66 2.70 -9.64
C SER A 42 9.30 1.59 -8.80
N ALA A 43 8.53 0.59 -8.37
CA ALA A 43 9.08 -0.54 -7.62
C ALA A 43 9.85 -1.50 -8.54
N LEU A 44 9.41 -1.67 -9.79
CA LEU A 44 10.13 -2.41 -10.82
C LEU A 44 11.47 -1.75 -11.14
N ASP A 45 11.48 -0.44 -11.35
CA ASP A 45 12.70 0.32 -11.62
C ASP A 45 13.72 0.18 -10.48
N TRP A 46 13.25 0.27 -9.24
CA TRP A 46 14.09 0.05 -8.07
C TRP A 46 14.72 -1.37 -8.07
N SER A 47 13.93 -2.39 -8.38
CA SER A 47 14.40 -3.78 -8.44
C SER A 47 15.43 -3.98 -9.56
N GLN A 48 15.21 -3.37 -10.73
CA GLN A 48 16.12 -3.41 -11.86
C GLN A 48 17.44 -2.69 -11.55
N GLN A 49 17.38 -1.52 -10.89
CA GLN A 49 18.57 -0.78 -10.49
C GLN A 49 19.44 -1.59 -9.53
N ARG A 50 18.85 -2.24 -8.53
CA ARG A 50 19.59 -3.17 -7.65
C ARG A 50 20.32 -4.27 -8.43
N SER A 51 19.64 -4.85 -9.42
CA SER A 51 20.24 -5.89 -10.26
C SER A 51 21.43 -5.37 -11.09
N ARG A 52 21.31 -4.15 -11.63
CA ARG A 52 22.40 -3.49 -12.38
C ARG A 52 23.61 -3.19 -11.50
N GLU A 53 23.39 -2.89 -10.23
CA GLU A 53 24.44 -2.65 -9.24
C GLU A 53 25.03 -3.95 -8.65
N GLY A 54 24.60 -5.11 -9.11
CA GLY A 54 25.06 -6.41 -8.61
C GLY A 54 24.63 -6.72 -7.18
N LEU A 55 23.63 -6.00 -6.64
CA LEU A 55 23.11 -6.21 -5.29
C LEU A 55 22.22 -7.47 -5.25
N PRO A 56 22.26 -8.25 -4.16
CA PRO A 56 21.44 -9.45 -4.04
C PRO A 56 19.94 -9.13 -4.05
N ARG A 57 19.18 -10.03 -4.68
CA ARG A 57 17.71 -9.95 -4.66
C ARG A 57 17.21 -10.21 -3.25
N LEU A 58 16.39 -9.29 -2.71
CA LEU A 58 15.80 -9.42 -1.38
C LEU A 58 14.47 -10.17 -1.43
N PHE A 59 13.61 -9.85 -2.40
CA PHE A 59 12.28 -10.43 -2.64
C PHE A 59 11.92 -10.34 -4.12
N GLY A 60 10.82 -11.00 -4.52
CA GLY A 60 10.27 -10.91 -5.87
C GLY A 60 9.58 -9.58 -6.12
N VAL A 61 9.78 -8.99 -7.31
CA VAL A 61 9.00 -7.84 -7.77
C VAL A 61 8.41 -8.16 -9.13
N VAL A 62 7.09 -8.00 -9.27
CA VAL A 62 6.36 -8.25 -10.52
C VAL A 62 5.48 -7.04 -10.85
N GLY A 63 5.44 -6.66 -12.12
CA GLY A 63 4.54 -5.61 -12.60
C GLY A 63 3.18 -6.19 -12.93
N LEU A 64 2.11 -5.65 -12.33
CA LEU A 64 0.74 -6.11 -12.58
C LEU A 64 -0.24 -4.93 -12.48
N ALA A 65 -0.09 -3.97 -13.39
CA ALA A 65 -0.95 -2.80 -13.48
C ALA A 65 -2.22 -3.12 -14.32
N ARG A 66 -3.04 -4.07 -13.84
CA ARG A 66 -4.26 -4.53 -14.51
C ARG A 66 -5.43 -4.61 -13.53
N ASP A 67 -6.63 -4.37 -14.00
CA ASP A 67 -7.86 -4.48 -13.22
C ASP A 67 -8.24 -5.94 -12.84
N THR A 68 -7.52 -6.92 -13.39
CA THR A 68 -7.57 -8.34 -13.01
C THR A 68 -6.72 -8.70 -11.80
N LEU A 69 -6.03 -7.75 -11.18
CA LEU A 69 -5.15 -7.93 -10.02
C LEU A 69 -5.80 -8.77 -8.89
N HIS A 70 -7.11 -8.57 -8.64
CA HIS A 70 -7.85 -9.31 -7.62
C HIS A 70 -7.93 -10.82 -7.85
N ARG A 71 -7.69 -11.28 -9.08
CA ARG A 71 -7.63 -12.71 -9.43
C ARG A 71 -6.20 -13.24 -9.37
N GLU A 72 -5.24 -12.43 -9.78
CA GLU A 72 -3.85 -12.85 -9.95
C GLU A 72 -3.04 -12.76 -8.62
N ALA A 73 -3.31 -11.77 -7.78
CA ALA A 73 -2.60 -11.63 -6.51
C ALA A 73 -2.80 -12.81 -5.54
N PRO A 74 -4.01 -13.40 -5.39
CA PRO A 74 -4.19 -14.61 -4.58
C PRO A 74 -3.43 -15.82 -5.12
N GLU A 75 -3.28 -15.95 -6.45
CA GLU A 75 -2.48 -17.05 -7.04
C GLU A 75 -1.00 -16.89 -6.67
N LEU A 76 -0.45 -15.67 -6.80
CA LEU A 76 0.92 -15.36 -6.39
C LEU A 76 1.14 -15.57 -4.87
N ALA A 77 0.10 -15.40 -4.07
CA ALA A 77 0.17 -15.58 -2.62
C ALA A 77 0.28 -17.04 -2.18
N ARG A 78 0.01 -18.03 -3.06
CA ARG A 78 0.10 -19.46 -2.72
C ARG A 78 1.52 -19.91 -2.43
N ASP A 79 2.48 -19.32 -3.13
CA ASP A 79 3.89 -19.76 -3.08
C ASP A 79 4.76 -18.92 -2.15
N VAL A 80 4.17 -17.90 -1.47
CA VAL A 80 4.90 -16.98 -0.61
C VAL A 80 4.16 -16.75 0.71
N ASP A 81 4.88 -16.25 1.72
CA ASP A 81 4.29 -15.96 3.02
C ASP A 81 3.48 -14.66 2.99
N HIS A 82 3.97 -13.68 2.21
CA HIS A 82 3.32 -12.37 2.07
C HIS A 82 3.39 -11.83 0.63
N VAL A 83 2.31 -11.16 0.24
CA VAL A 83 2.26 -10.31 -0.96
C VAL A 83 2.08 -8.87 -0.53
N VAL A 84 2.86 -7.97 -1.10
CA VAL A 84 2.72 -6.52 -0.93
C VAL A 84 2.29 -5.92 -2.26
N ILE A 85 1.21 -5.14 -2.28
CA ILE A 85 0.74 -4.43 -3.47
C ILE A 85 1.09 -2.94 -3.31
N ASP A 86 1.93 -2.43 -4.21
CA ASP A 86 2.17 -1.00 -4.39
C ASP A 86 1.14 -0.46 -5.39
N GLY A 87 0.15 0.28 -4.88
CA GLY A 87 -1.00 0.70 -5.66
C GLY A 87 -0.79 2.02 -6.40
N PRO A 88 -1.50 2.19 -7.54
CA PRO A 88 -1.40 3.40 -8.35
C PRO A 88 -2.08 4.60 -7.67
N PRO A 89 -1.70 5.84 -8.01
CA PRO A 89 -2.52 7.01 -7.73
C PRO A 89 -3.66 7.12 -8.76
N ARG A 90 -4.85 7.53 -8.35
CA ARG A 90 -5.97 7.97 -9.22
C ARG A 90 -6.45 7.02 -10.33
N VAL A 91 -6.17 5.73 -10.24
CA VAL A 91 -6.68 4.73 -11.19
C VAL A 91 -7.74 3.87 -10.50
N ALA A 92 -8.99 4.31 -10.54
CA ALA A 92 -10.08 3.73 -9.76
C ALA A 92 -10.28 2.22 -10.00
N GLY A 93 -10.17 1.74 -11.23
CA GLY A 93 -10.30 0.31 -11.56
C GLY A 93 -9.21 -0.54 -10.90
N LEU A 94 -7.95 -0.11 -10.99
CA LEU A 94 -6.83 -0.79 -10.34
C LEU A 94 -6.92 -0.74 -8.81
N MET A 95 -7.35 0.40 -8.25
CA MET A 95 -7.52 0.54 -6.81
C MET A 95 -8.63 -0.39 -6.29
N ARG A 96 -9.79 -0.47 -6.98
CA ARG A 96 -10.84 -1.43 -6.65
C ARG A 96 -10.34 -2.86 -6.71
N SER A 97 -9.60 -3.21 -7.75
CA SER A 97 -9.01 -4.55 -7.89
C SER A 97 -8.02 -4.86 -6.75
N ALA A 98 -7.17 -3.90 -6.36
CA ALA A 98 -6.26 -4.06 -5.23
C ALA A 98 -7.00 -4.21 -3.89
N LEU A 99 -8.07 -3.44 -3.67
CA LEU A 99 -8.93 -3.56 -2.49
C LEU A 99 -9.56 -4.96 -2.39
N LEU A 100 -10.06 -5.50 -3.51
CA LEU A 100 -10.67 -6.83 -3.55
C LEU A 100 -9.65 -7.96 -3.32
N ALA A 101 -8.37 -7.73 -3.66
CA ALA A 101 -7.30 -8.70 -3.44
C ALA A 101 -6.75 -8.69 -2.00
N ALA A 102 -6.78 -7.56 -1.32
CA ALA A 102 -6.08 -7.36 -0.06
C ALA A 102 -6.79 -7.99 1.15
N ASP A 103 -5.99 -8.42 2.12
CA ASP A 103 -6.44 -8.76 3.48
C ASP A 103 -6.35 -7.52 4.38
N LEU A 104 -5.35 -6.67 4.13
CA LEU A 104 -5.11 -5.42 4.86
C LEU A 104 -4.77 -4.31 3.88
N VAL A 105 -5.41 -3.16 4.04
CA VAL A 105 -5.09 -1.93 3.30
C VAL A 105 -4.41 -0.95 4.24
N LEU A 106 -3.23 -0.49 3.86
CA LEU A 106 -2.50 0.59 4.51
C LEU A 106 -2.65 1.85 3.67
N ILE A 107 -3.16 2.92 4.28
CA ILE A 107 -3.47 4.19 3.62
C ILE A 107 -2.45 5.23 4.12
N PRO A 108 -1.33 5.44 3.40
CA PRO A 108 -0.36 6.44 3.79
C PRO A 108 -0.94 7.84 3.67
N VAL A 109 -0.82 8.64 4.73
CA VAL A 109 -1.22 10.04 4.77
C VAL A 109 -0.08 10.89 5.32
N GLN A 110 -0.01 12.14 4.91
CA GLN A 110 0.94 13.11 5.44
C GLN A 110 0.20 14.08 6.37
N PRO A 111 0.85 14.66 7.38
CA PRO A 111 0.27 15.71 8.19
C PRO A 111 0.06 16.97 7.35
N SER A 112 -1.07 17.08 6.68
CA SER A 112 -1.43 18.21 5.83
C SER A 112 -2.94 18.39 5.80
N PRO A 113 -3.46 19.61 5.94
CA PRO A 113 -4.90 19.88 5.83
C PRO A 113 -5.50 19.44 4.49
N LEU A 114 -4.69 19.40 3.42
CA LEU A 114 -5.12 18.99 2.08
C LEU A 114 -5.24 17.46 1.92
N ASP A 115 -4.71 16.67 2.85
CA ASP A 115 -4.76 15.21 2.78
C ASP A 115 -6.11 14.64 3.25
N GLY A 116 -6.91 15.43 3.99
CA GLY A 116 -8.26 15.04 4.39
C GLY A 116 -9.19 14.75 3.20
N TRP A 117 -9.07 15.50 2.10
CA TRP A 117 -9.91 15.32 0.91
C TRP A 117 -9.53 14.07 0.10
N ALA A 118 -8.23 13.83 -0.07
CA ALA A 118 -7.77 12.61 -0.74
C ALA A 118 -8.11 11.35 0.05
N SER A 119 -8.23 11.48 1.39
CA SER A 119 -8.70 10.41 2.26
C SER A 119 -10.19 10.12 2.06
N ALA A 120 -11.05 11.11 1.83
CA ALA A 120 -12.48 10.93 1.62
C ALA A 120 -12.78 10.05 0.39
N GLU A 121 -12.10 10.30 -0.74
CA GLU A 121 -12.24 9.48 -1.94
C GLU A 121 -11.75 8.03 -1.71
N MET A 122 -10.66 7.86 -0.97
CA MET A 122 -10.15 6.54 -0.61
C MET A 122 -11.12 5.80 0.31
N LEU A 123 -11.73 6.49 1.27
CA LEU A 123 -12.72 5.92 2.18
C LEU A 123 -14.00 5.51 1.45
N ALA A 124 -14.43 6.26 0.42
CA ALA A 124 -15.55 5.87 -0.42
C ALA A 124 -15.27 4.55 -1.16
N LEU A 125 -14.08 4.41 -1.77
CA LEU A 125 -13.67 3.17 -2.43
C LEU A 125 -13.56 1.99 -1.45
N LEU A 126 -13.05 2.23 -0.24
CA LEU A 126 -12.97 1.22 0.82
C LEU A 126 -14.38 0.75 1.24
N SER A 127 -15.32 1.68 1.39
CA SER A 127 -16.71 1.37 1.73
C SER A 127 -17.39 0.55 0.64
N GLU A 128 -17.17 0.89 -0.65
CA GLU A 128 -17.64 0.08 -1.77
C GLU A 128 -17.06 -1.35 -1.73
N ALA A 129 -15.75 -1.48 -1.49
CA ALA A 129 -15.09 -2.79 -1.45
C ALA A 129 -15.60 -3.66 -0.29
N ARG A 130 -15.89 -3.06 0.87
CA ARG A 130 -16.44 -3.75 2.04
C ARG A 130 -17.84 -4.33 1.86
N ILE A 131 -18.59 -3.89 0.84
CA ILE A 131 -19.86 -4.53 0.45
C ILE A 131 -19.61 -5.98 0.00
N TYR A 132 -18.47 -6.23 -0.69
CA TYR A 132 -18.08 -7.54 -1.21
C TYR A 132 -17.09 -8.28 -0.31
N ARG A 133 -16.31 -7.55 0.48
CA ARG A 133 -15.27 -8.02 1.40
C ARG A 133 -15.46 -7.40 2.78
N PRO A 134 -16.50 -7.80 3.56
CA PRO A 134 -16.79 -7.20 4.88
C PRO A 134 -15.63 -7.31 5.88
N GLU A 135 -14.78 -8.34 5.72
CA GLU A 135 -13.60 -8.61 6.55
C GLU A 135 -12.37 -7.75 6.20
N LEU A 136 -12.44 -6.93 5.15
CA LEU A 136 -11.30 -6.13 4.69
C LEU A 136 -10.85 -5.15 5.77
N ALA A 137 -9.67 -5.44 6.33
CA ALA A 137 -9.03 -4.58 7.31
C ALA A 137 -8.37 -3.37 6.63
N ALA A 138 -8.44 -2.21 7.27
CA ALA A 138 -7.75 -1.02 6.80
C ALA A 138 -7.14 -0.24 7.97
N ARG A 139 -6.04 0.50 7.71
CA ARG A 139 -5.38 1.38 8.67
C ARG A 139 -4.80 2.60 7.95
N PHE A 140 -4.91 3.76 8.57
CA PHE A 140 -4.09 4.90 8.18
C PHE A 140 -2.66 4.72 8.66
N VAL A 141 -1.71 5.17 7.85
CA VAL A 141 -0.28 5.20 8.19
C VAL A 141 0.22 6.63 8.05
N LEU A 142 0.57 7.27 9.17
CA LEU A 142 1.17 8.59 9.14
C LEU A 142 2.60 8.47 8.59
N ASN A 143 2.87 9.17 7.50
CA ASN A 143 4.16 9.20 6.84
C ASN A 143 4.71 10.61 6.76
N ARG A 144 6.04 10.74 6.69
CA ARG A 144 6.74 12.04 6.66
C ARG A 144 6.39 12.96 7.84
N CYS A 145 6.16 12.37 8.98
CA CYS A 145 5.89 13.07 10.22
C CYS A 145 7.19 13.39 10.95
N GLY A 146 7.38 14.65 11.35
CA GLY A 146 8.35 14.94 12.39
C GLY A 146 7.83 14.37 13.71
N ALA A 147 8.60 13.51 14.37
CA ALA A 147 8.17 12.72 15.53
C ALA A 147 7.61 13.51 16.73
N ARG A 148 7.70 14.85 16.72
CA ARG A 148 7.23 15.73 17.81
C ARG A 148 6.55 17.01 17.32
N THR A 149 6.03 17.01 16.07
CA THR A 149 5.34 18.19 15.55
C THR A 149 3.90 18.21 16.03
N VAL A 150 3.41 19.41 16.36
CA VAL A 150 2.00 19.66 16.72
C VAL A 150 1.08 19.13 15.61
N LEU A 151 1.42 19.39 14.35
CA LEU A 151 0.65 18.97 13.19
C LEU A 151 0.52 17.43 13.08
N ALA A 152 1.59 16.67 13.38
CA ALA A 152 1.52 15.21 13.38
C ALA A 152 0.56 14.68 14.46
N ARG A 153 0.60 15.30 15.66
CA ARG A 153 -0.29 14.95 16.76
C ARG A 153 -1.75 15.28 16.44
N GLU A 154 -2.02 16.50 15.98
CA GLU A 154 -3.38 16.91 15.59
C GLU A 154 -3.95 16.05 14.46
N THR A 155 -3.11 15.67 13.47
CA THR A 155 -3.53 14.76 12.40
C THR A 155 -3.84 13.38 12.96
N ALA A 156 -3.02 12.83 13.86
CA ALA A 156 -3.28 11.55 14.50
C ALA A 156 -4.56 11.56 15.34
N GLU A 157 -4.78 12.62 16.11
CA GLU A 157 -6.00 12.83 16.91
C GLU A 157 -7.25 12.93 16.00
N THR A 158 -7.16 13.70 14.92
CA THR A 158 -8.26 13.82 13.94
C THR A 158 -8.59 12.48 13.29
N LEU A 159 -7.59 11.66 12.98
CA LEU A 159 -7.78 10.35 12.33
C LEU A 159 -8.14 9.25 13.34
N ALA A 160 -7.93 9.45 14.66
CA ALA A 160 -8.20 8.42 15.67
C ALA A 160 -9.69 8.08 15.76
N ASP A 161 -10.57 9.05 15.50
CA ASP A 161 -12.02 8.87 15.53
C ASP A 161 -12.61 8.38 14.19
N HIS A 162 -11.76 8.16 13.17
CA HIS A 162 -12.21 7.66 11.88
C HIS A 162 -12.10 6.13 11.78
N ASP A 163 -12.97 5.54 10.98
CA ASP A 163 -12.80 4.19 10.43
C ASP A 163 -12.25 4.32 9.00
N PRO A 164 -11.07 3.82 8.73
CA PRO A 164 -10.18 2.98 9.55
C PRO A 164 -9.35 3.77 10.58
N PRO A 165 -8.93 3.13 11.69
CA PRO A 165 -8.06 3.74 12.68
C PRO A 165 -6.61 3.91 12.18
N VAL A 166 -5.85 4.76 12.88
CA VAL A 166 -4.41 4.93 12.62
C VAL A 166 -3.61 3.75 13.15
N LEU A 167 -2.62 3.31 12.40
CA LEU A 167 -1.59 2.39 12.87
C LEU A 167 -0.59 3.19 13.71
N ILE A 168 -0.48 2.86 14.98
CA ILE A 168 0.45 3.48 15.96
C ILE A 168 1.67 2.58 16.10
#